data_dc84d63e7d19773ddfc3c5aaefe684ca
#
_entry.id   dc84d63e7d19773ddfc3c5aaefe684ca
#
_cell.length_a   1.000
_cell.length_b   1.000
_cell.length_c   1.000
_cell.angle_alpha   90.00
_cell.angle_beta   90.00
_cell.angle_gamma   90.00
#
_symmetry.space_group_name_H-M   'P 1'
#
loop_
_entity.id
_entity.type
_entity.pdbx_description
1 polymer ?
#
loop_
_entity_poly.entity_id
_entity_poly.type
_entity_poly.pdbx_seq_one_letter_code
_entity_poly.pdbx_strand_id
1 'polypeptide(L)'
;LVGSEMCIRDSILKEIYPDVPVVLGGIEASMRRLTHYDYWKDRLMKCILCDSGADLLIYGMGEKSIVAIARELEEGCQIRDVRDVPQTVFLSRREDIPGGIREDDIVLHTHEECLRNKKFQAENFRHIEEESNKRHASRILQGVDGRFAVVNPPYPPMTTEELDASFDLPYTRYPHPKYKGKTIPAFEMIKFSVNIHRGCFGGCAFCTISAHQGKFISCRSKENILREVRKVIQMPGFKGYLSDLGGPSANMYGMHGRNLKACEHCKRPSCIHPQICPNLNTSHQKLLDIYHAVDALPGIKKSFIG
;
A
#
# COMPACT_ATOMS: atom_id res chain seq x y z
N LEU A 1 5.34 14.01 -13.76
CA LEU A 1 6.78 14.21 -13.39
C LEU A 1 7.18 13.49 -12.10
N VAL A 2 6.22 13.01 -11.30
CA VAL A 2 6.51 12.43 -9.97
C VAL A 2 7.38 11.17 -10.05
N GLY A 3 7.17 10.30 -11.03
CA GLY A 3 7.96 9.07 -11.14
C GLY A 3 9.40 9.28 -11.62
N SER A 4 9.66 10.28 -12.45
CA SER A 4 11.02 10.63 -12.86
C SER A 4 11.81 11.32 -11.74
N GLU A 5 11.14 12.06 -10.85
CA GLU A 5 11.78 12.71 -9.71
C GLU A 5 12.21 11.71 -8.62
N MET A 6 11.47 10.62 -8.41
CA MET A 6 11.90 9.55 -7.48
C MET A 6 13.22 8.93 -7.94
N CYS A 7 13.28 8.42 -9.18
CA CYS A 7 14.49 7.80 -9.72
C CYS A 7 15.70 8.76 -9.69
N ILE A 8 15.50 10.04 -9.99
CA ILE A 8 16.58 11.05 -9.95
C ILE A 8 17.08 11.24 -8.52
N ARG A 9 16.20 11.38 -7.53
CA ARG A 9 16.59 11.56 -6.13
C ARG A 9 17.32 10.34 -5.57
N ASP A 10 16.85 9.16 -5.88
CA ASP A 10 17.43 7.92 -5.37
C ASP A 10 18.80 7.68 -5.99
N SER A 11 18.99 7.95 -7.29
CA SER A 11 20.30 7.90 -7.96
C SER A 11 21.28 8.90 -7.34
N ILE A 12 20.85 10.14 -7.08
CA ILE A 12 21.67 11.16 -6.42
C ILE A 12 22.05 10.73 -5.00
N LEU A 13 21.13 10.14 -4.24
CA LEU A 13 21.43 9.64 -2.90
C LEU A 13 22.48 8.54 -2.93
N LYS A 14 22.39 7.61 -3.90
CA LYS A 14 23.40 6.56 -4.07
C LYS A 14 24.74 7.06 -4.59
N GLU A 15 24.77 8.13 -5.38
CA GLU A 15 26.02 8.80 -5.79
C GLU A 15 26.71 9.49 -4.62
N ILE A 16 25.95 10.18 -3.75
CA ILE A 16 26.49 10.94 -2.62
C ILE A 16 26.82 10.02 -1.43
N TYR A 17 25.99 9.01 -1.21
CA TYR A 17 26.06 8.10 -0.06
C TYR A 17 25.97 6.65 -0.52
N PRO A 18 26.99 6.08 -1.16
CA PRO A 18 26.92 4.73 -1.76
C PRO A 18 26.65 3.63 -0.73
N ASP A 19 27.15 3.80 0.49
CA ASP A 19 27.05 2.81 1.57
C ASP A 19 25.75 2.92 2.39
N VAL A 20 24.95 3.98 2.18
CA VAL A 20 23.68 4.15 2.90
C VAL A 20 22.57 3.35 2.22
N PRO A 21 21.86 2.49 2.96
CA PRO A 21 20.72 1.76 2.39
C PRO A 21 19.62 2.69 1.90
N VAL A 22 19.14 2.46 0.68
CA VAL A 22 18.00 3.18 0.09
C VAL A 22 16.84 2.21 -0.11
N VAL A 23 15.74 2.45 0.60
CA VAL A 23 14.52 1.66 0.52
C VAL A 23 13.40 2.50 -0.09
N LEU A 24 12.83 2.03 -1.20
CA LEU A 24 11.70 2.67 -1.86
C LEU A 24 10.39 2.23 -1.22
N GLY A 25 9.39 3.12 -1.20
CA GLY A 25 8.06 2.81 -0.71
C GLY A 25 6.98 3.70 -1.30
N GLY A 26 5.73 3.46 -0.86
CA GLY A 26 4.56 4.22 -1.28
C GLY A 26 3.89 3.66 -2.54
N ILE A 27 2.82 4.35 -2.99
CA ILE A 27 1.95 3.86 -4.06
C ILE A 27 2.69 3.73 -5.39
N GLU A 28 3.54 4.68 -5.73
CA GLU A 28 4.33 4.68 -6.96
C GLU A 28 5.29 3.49 -7.00
N ALA A 29 6.04 3.26 -5.93
CA ALA A 29 6.92 2.11 -5.81
C ALA A 29 6.16 0.78 -5.95
N SER A 30 4.98 0.68 -5.32
CA SER A 30 4.11 -0.49 -5.44
C SER A 30 3.72 -0.78 -6.87
N MET A 31 3.36 0.24 -7.65
CA MET A 31 2.92 0.09 -9.04
C MET A 31 4.09 -0.18 -10.00
N ARG A 32 5.31 0.23 -9.65
CA ARG A 32 6.52 0.08 -10.47
C ARG A 32 7.45 -1.03 -10.01
N ARG A 33 7.00 -1.92 -9.12
CA ARG A 33 7.83 -3.03 -8.58
C ARG A 33 8.22 -4.11 -9.59
N LEU A 34 7.53 -4.15 -10.74
CA LEU A 34 7.77 -5.06 -11.88
C LEU A 34 7.71 -4.27 -13.17
N THR A 35 7.78 -4.94 -14.32
CA THR A 35 7.53 -4.28 -15.62
C THR A 35 6.16 -3.60 -15.60
N HIS A 36 6.16 -2.34 -15.96
CA HIS A 36 4.97 -1.49 -15.92
C HIS A 36 4.89 -0.56 -17.13
N TYR A 37 3.68 -0.11 -17.49
CA TYR A 37 3.47 0.89 -18.52
C TYR A 37 3.63 2.29 -17.93
N ASP A 38 4.54 3.09 -18.48
CA ASP A 38 4.70 4.49 -18.15
C ASP A 38 3.91 5.35 -19.14
N TYR A 39 2.83 5.96 -18.65
CA TYR A 39 1.92 6.76 -19.47
C TYR A 39 2.63 7.97 -20.13
N TRP A 40 3.54 8.63 -19.41
CA TRP A 40 4.23 9.80 -19.91
C TRP A 40 5.24 9.49 -21.00
N LYS A 41 5.91 8.33 -20.89
CA LYS A 41 6.87 7.85 -21.87
C LYS A 41 6.25 6.99 -22.97
N ASP A 42 4.96 6.68 -22.86
CA ASP A 42 4.20 5.79 -23.74
C ASP A 42 4.92 4.46 -24.06
N ARG A 43 5.48 3.85 -23.02
CA ARG A 43 6.20 2.57 -23.17
C ARG A 43 6.23 1.75 -21.89
N LEU A 44 6.56 0.46 -22.05
CA LEU A 44 6.88 -0.40 -20.91
C LEU A 44 8.25 -0.02 -20.33
N MET A 45 8.30 0.11 -19.00
CA MET A 45 9.50 0.36 -18.23
C MET A 45 9.83 -0.84 -17.37
N LYS A 46 11.11 -0.98 -17.02
CA LYS A 46 11.61 -1.99 -16.09
C LYS A 46 11.09 -1.79 -14.67
N CYS A 47 11.32 -2.78 -13.81
CA CYS A 47 11.22 -2.60 -12.36
C CYS A 47 12.00 -1.34 -11.92
N ILE A 48 11.38 -0.51 -11.05
CA ILE A 48 12.00 0.75 -10.61
C ILE A 48 13.36 0.56 -9.91
N LEU A 49 13.60 -0.59 -9.28
CA LEU A 49 14.91 -0.91 -8.69
C LEU A 49 16.05 -0.96 -9.73
N CYS A 50 15.74 -1.29 -10.99
CA CYS A 50 16.74 -1.28 -12.06
C CYS A 50 17.18 0.14 -12.42
N ASP A 51 16.26 1.10 -12.36
CA ASP A 51 16.51 2.47 -12.81
C ASP A 51 16.99 3.38 -11.64
N SER A 52 16.55 3.11 -10.41
CA SER A 52 16.87 3.93 -9.24
C SER A 52 18.20 3.55 -8.55
N GLY A 53 18.66 2.31 -8.73
CA GLY A 53 19.79 1.77 -7.97
C GLY A 53 19.51 1.57 -6.48
N ALA A 54 18.25 1.70 -6.03
CA ALA A 54 17.88 1.44 -4.65
C ALA A 54 18.06 -0.05 -4.27
N ASP A 55 18.29 -0.31 -3.00
CA ASP A 55 18.65 -1.64 -2.49
C ASP A 55 17.43 -2.55 -2.34
N LEU A 56 16.30 -1.97 -1.92
CA LEU A 56 15.08 -2.69 -1.59
C LEU A 56 13.85 -1.82 -1.87
N LEU A 57 12.72 -2.47 -2.13
CA LEU A 57 11.44 -1.80 -2.27
C LEU A 57 10.42 -2.46 -1.34
N ILE A 58 9.62 -1.65 -0.64
CA ILE A 58 8.45 -2.07 0.11
C ILE A 58 7.21 -1.68 -0.69
N TYR A 59 6.34 -2.65 -0.98
CA TYR A 59 5.06 -2.38 -1.65
C TYR A 59 3.89 -2.49 -0.68
N GLY A 60 2.75 -1.91 -1.06
CA GLY A 60 1.57 -1.92 -0.20
C GLY A 60 1.72 -1.06 1.05
N MET A 61 1.05 -1.47 2.12
CA MET A 61 1.11 -0.78 3.41
C MET A 61 2.33 -1.27 4.19
N GLY A 62 3.37 -0.45 4.23
CA GLY A 62 4.73 -0.84 4.57
C GLY A 62 5.12 -0.85 6.04
N GLU A 63 4.19 -0.62 6.98
CA GLU A 63 4.51 -0.46 8.41
C GLU A 63 5.25 -1.66 9.01
N LYS A 64 4.78 -2.87 8.71
CA LYS A 64 5.41 -4.10 9.24
C LYS A 64 6.77 -4.34 8.58
N SER A 65 6.86 -4.14 7.27
CA SER A 65 8.09 -4.38 6.51
C SER A 65 9.20 -3.42 6.92
N ILE A 66 8.90 -2.12 7.08
CA ILE A 66 9.93 -1.15 7.46
C ILE A 66 10.48 -1.42 8.87
N VAL A 67 9.62 -1.84 9.80
CA VAL A 67 10.05 -2.21 11.16
C VAL A 67 10.89 -3.48 11.13
N ALA A 68 10.51 -4.49 10.33
CA ALA A 68 11.28 -5.70 10.19
C ALA A 68 12.68 -5.42 9.60
N ILE A 69 12.74 -4.66 8.51
CA ILE A 69 14.02 -4.25 7.90
C ILE A 69 14.89 -3.47 8.90
N ALA A 70 14.30 -2.53 9.64
CA ALA A 70 15.05 -1.74 10.63
C ALA A 70 15.67 -2.64 11.72
N ARG A 71 14.96 -3.67 12.17
CA ARG A 71 15.48 -4.64 13.15
C ARG A 71 16.62 -5.48 12.58
N GLU A 72 16.48 -5.99 11.36
CA GLU A 72 17.57 -6.73 10.69
C GLU A 72 18.85 -5.88 10.58
N LEU A 73 18.70 -4.59 10.22
CA LEU A 73 19.84 -3.67 10.14
C LEU A 73 20.42 -3.34 11.51
N GLU A 74 19.59 -3.19 12.54
CA GLU A 74 20.01 -2.97 13.93
C GLU A 74 20.78 -4.18 14.50
N GLU A 75 20.42 -5.39 14.08
CA GLU A 75 21.12 -6.64 14.40
C GLU A 75 22.40 -6.83 13.58
N GLY A 76 22.73 -5.90 12.69
CA GLY A 76 23.98 -5.89 11.91
C GLY A 76 23.89 -6.59 10.54
N CYS A 77 22.69 -7.00 10.12
CA CYS A 77 22.47 -7.52 8.78
C CYS A 77 22.74 -6.43 7.73
N GLN A 78 23.38 -6.80 6.62
CA GLN A 78 23.52 -5.87 5.50
C GLN A 78 22.22 -5.80 4.71
N ILE A 79 21.84 -4.61 4.21
CA ILE A 79 20.59 -4.44 3.44
C ILE A 79 20.49 -5.40 2.24
N ARG A 80 21.62 -5.72 1.61
CA ARG A 80 21.68 -6.68 0.50
C ARG A 80 21.35 -8.12 0.89
N ASP A 81 21.39 -8.46 2.18
CA ASP A 81 21.12 -9.77 2.72
C ASP A 81 19.69 -9.88 3.27
N VAL A 82 18.98 -8.76 3.39
CA VAL A 82 17.56 -8.70 3.76
C VAL A 82 16.70 -9.19 2.59
N ARG A 83 16.41 -10.52 2.55
CA ARG A 83 15.73 -11.18 1.42
C ARG A 83 14.41 -11.84 1.79
N ASP A 84 14.14 -12.05 3.07
CA ASP A 84 13.02 -12.86 3.56
C ASP A 84 11.89 -12.01 4.18
N VAL A 85 12.07 -10.70 4.28
CA VAL A 85 11.03 -9.82 4.82
C VAL A 85 9.83 -9.80 3.86
N PRO A 86 8.63 -10.16 4.33
CA PRO A 86 7.42 -10.10 3.48
C PRO A 86 7.15 -8.69 2.95
N GLN A 87 6.45 -8.63 1.82
CA GLN A 87 6.01 -7.36 1.21
C GLN A 87 7.19 -6.50 0.71
N THR A 88 8.32 -7.13 0.40
CA THR A 88 9.50 -6.48 -0.19
C THR A 88 9.76 -6.95 -1.60
N VAL A 89 10.55 -6.17 -2.33
CA VAL A 89 11.07 -6.52 -3.66
C VAL A 89 12.56 -6.23 -3.70
N PHE A 90 13.32 -7.15 -4.27
CA PHE A 90 14.75 -7.02 -4.47
C PHE A 90 15.18 -7.56 -5.83
N LEU A 91 16.36 -7.15 -6.29
CA LEU A 91 16.98 -7.72 -7.48
C LEU A 91 17.98 -8.81 -7.08
N SER A 92 17.95 -9.95 -7.77
CA SER A 92 18.83 -11.09 -7.51
C SER A 92 19.30 -11.75 -8.82
N ARG A 93 20.47 -12.35 -8.83
CA ARG A 93 20.83 -13.31 -9.85
C ARG A 93 20.05 -14.61 -9.61
N ARG A 94 19.92 -15.44 -10.64
CA ARG A 94 19.16 -16.69 -10.53
C ARG A 94 19.72 -17.63 -9.44
N GLU A 95 21.03 -17.73 -9.39
CA GLU A 95 21.76 -18.56 -8.41
C GLU A 95 21.67 -18.05 -6.97
N ASP A 96 21.43 -16.74 -6.78
CA ASP A 96 21.38 -16.07 -5.48
C ASP A 96 19.96 -15.91 -4.93
N ILE A 97 18.95 -16.43 -5.63
CA ILE A 97 17.54 -16.36 -5.14
C ILE A 97 17.41 -17.27 -3.91
N PRO A 98 16.95 -16.75 -2.75
CA PRO A 98 16.79 -17.55 -1.54
C PRO A 98 15.88 -18.77 -1.77
N GLY A 99 16.42 -19.97 -1.52
CA GLY A 99 15.73 -21.24 -1.76
C GLY A 99 15.48 -21.56 -3.23
N GLY A 100 16.14 -20.87 -4.17
CA GLY A 100 15.95 -21.05 -5.60
C GLY A 100 14.56 -20.64 -6.10
N ILE A 101 14.22 -21.06 -7.31
CA ILE A 101 12.85 -20.92 -7.85
C ILE A 101 12.07 -22.15 -7.38
N ARG A 102 10.96 -21.92 -6.67
CA ARG A 102 10.10 -22.94 -6.04
C ARG A 102 8.96 -23.32 -6.96
N GLU A 103 8.34 -24.46 -6.72
CA GLU A 103 7.19 -24.93 -7.51
C GLU A 103 5.94 -24.03 -7.37
N ASP A 104 5.77 -23.40 -6.20
CA ASP A 104 4.67 -22.48 -5.89
C ASP A 104 4.93 -21.02 -6.30
N ASP A 105 6.12 -20.72 -6.83
CA ASP A 105 6.42 -19.38 -7.36
C ASP A 105 5.67 -19.09 -8.65
N ILE A 106 5.27 -17.85 -8.82
CA ILE A 106 4.74 -17.32 -10.08
C ILE A 106 5.87 -16.69 -10.88
N VAL A 107 6.36 -17.41 -11.89
CA VAL A 107 7.38 -16.90 -12.80
C VAL A 107 6.70 -16.22 -13.98
N LEU A 108 6.88 -14.91 -14.08
CA LEU A 108 6.31 -14.07 -15.12
C LEU A 108 7.17 -14.09 -16.40
N HIS A 109 6.56 -13.73 -17.52
CA HIS A 109 7.32 -13.37 -18.71
C HIS A 109 8.30 -12.24 -18.40
N THR A 110 9.50 -12.35 -18.97
CA THR A 110 10.56 -11.36 -18.73
C THR A 110 10.19 -9.98 -19.28
N HIS A 111 10.89 -8.95 -18.84
CA HIS A 111 10.73 -7.60 -19.38
C HIS A 111 10.94 -7.57 -20.90
N GLU A 112 11.97 -8.25 -21.37
CA GLU A 112 12.36 -8.31 -22.79
C GLU A 112 11.29 -9.03 -23.63
N GLU A 113 10.64 -10.09 -23.10
CA GLU A 113 9.52 -10.75 -23.76
C GLU A 113 8.30 -9.83 -23.83
N CYS A 114 8.00 -9.09 -22.76
CA CYS A 114 6.89 -8.12 -22.74
C CYS A 114 7.09 -6.99 -23.76
N LEU A 115 8.34 -6.54 -23.98
CA LEU A 115 8.64 -5.56 -25.02
C LEU A 115 8.37 -6.08 -26.43
N ARG A 116 8.60 -7.37 -26.67
CA ARG A 116 8.38 -8.01 -27.98
C ARG A 116 6.90 -8.32 -28.22
N ASN A 117 6.14 -8.63 -27.18
CA ASN A 117 4.76 -9.02 -27.32
C ASN A 117 3.90 -8.49 -26.14
N LYS A 118 3.02 -7.54 -26.45
CA LYS A 118 2.10 -6.93 -25.46
C LYS A 118 1.16 -7.95 -24.77
N LYS A 119 0.89 -9.11 -25.36
CA LYS A 119 0.08 -10.17 -24.74
C LYS A 119 0.77 -10.71 -23.47
N PHE A 120 2.09 -10.85 -23.49
CA PHE A 120 2.87 -11.31 -22.33
C PHE A 120 2.73 -10.34 -21.15
N GLN A 121 2.75 -9.03 -21.42
CA GLN A 121 2.47 -8.05 -20.37
C GLN A 121 1.05 -8.17 -19.82
N ALA A 122 0.06 -8.43 -20.68
CA ALA A 122 -1.33 -8.63 -20.23
C ALA A 122 -1.48 -9.91 -19.39
N GLU A 123 -0.78 -10.99 -19.73
CA GLU A 123 -0.74 -12.24 -18.95
C GLU A 123 -0.05 -12.01 -17.60
N ASN A 124 1.08 -11.31 -17.57
CA ASN A 124 1.76 -10.92 -16.34
C ASN A 124 0.86 -10.09 -15.44
N PHE A 125 0.16 -9.09 -16.01
CA PHE A 125 -0.76 -8.26 -15.25
C PHE A 125 -1.88 -9.08 -14.60
N ARG A 126 -2.44 -10.05 -15.33
CA ARG A 126 -3.45 -10.97 -14.78
C ARG A 126 -2.90 -11.73 -13.58
N HIS A 127 -1.70 -12.28 -13.65
CA HIS A 127 -1.07 -12.99 -12.52
C HIS A 127 -0.84 -12.07 -11.32
N ILE A 128 -0.32 -10.86 -11.56
CA ILE A 128 -0.10 -9.85 -10.52
C ILE A 128 -1.43 -9.47 -9.84
N GLU A 129 -2.49 -9.27 -10.64
CA GLU A 129 -3.83 -8.95 -10.14
C GLU A 129 -4.40 -10.10 -9.30
N GLU A 130 -4.31 -11.35 -9.80
CA GLU A 130 -4.77 -12.53 -9.07
C GLU A 130 -4.05 -12.69 -7.73
N GLU A 131 -2.72 -12.54 -7.69
CA GLU A 131 -1.95 -12.64 -6.45
C GLU A 131 -2.26 -11.50 -5.48
N SER A 132 -2.45 -10.28 -5.97
CA SER A 132 -2.85 -9.13 -5.14
C SER A 132 -4.21 -9.32 -4.46
N ASN A 133 -5.04 -10.21 -4.97
CA ASN A 133 -6.38 -10.49 -4.45
C ASN A 133 -6.48 -11.73 -3.54
N LYS A 134 -5.39 -12.45 -3.36
CA LYS A 134 -5.32 -13.59 -2.42
C LYS A 134 -4.99 -13.13 -1.01
N ARG A 135 -5.45 -13.90 -0.04
CA ARG A 135 -5.03 -13.73 1.37
C ARG A 135 -3.64 -14.29 1.62
N HIS A 136 -3.31 -15.36 0.90
CA HIS A 136 -2.01 -16.02 0.88
C HIS A 136 -1.52 -16.03 -0.55
N ALA A 137 -0.74 -15.01 -0.90
CA ALA A 137 -0.17 -14.87 -2.23
C ALA A 137 1.13 -15.66 -2.35
N SER A 138 1.45 -16.07 -3.56
CA SER A 138 2.74 -16.68 -3.91
C SER A 138 3.80 -15.60 -4.12
N ARG A 139 5.06 -16.00 -4.03
CA ARG A 139 6.20 -15.19 -4.46
C ARG A 139 6.16 -15.02 -5.98
N ILE A 140 6.43 -13.82 -6.46
CA ILE A 140 6.44 -13.51 -7.90
C ILE A 140 7.87 -13.21 -8.33
N LEU A 141 8.28 -13.76 -9.47
CA LEU A 141 9.58 -13.52 -10.08
C LEU A 141 9.42 -13.02 -11.50
N GLN A 142 10.16 -11.97 -11.87
CA GLN A 142 10.22 -11.50 -13.25
C GLN A 142 11.67 -11.28 -13.69
N GLY A 143 12.07 -11.90 -14.78
CA GLY A 143 13.37 -11.67 -15.40
C GLY A 143 13.48 -10.25 -15.96
N VAL A 144 14.60 -9.58 -15.70
CA VAL A 144 14.92 -8.24 -16.16
C VAL A 144 16.44 -8.04 -16.17
N ASP A 145 17.03 -7.63 -17.30
CA ASP A 145 18.48 -7.37 -17.44
C ASP A 145 19.37 -8.49 -16.90
N GLY A 146 19.06 -9.74 -17.20
CA GLY A 146 19.83 -10.91 -16.72
C GLY A 146 19.70 -11.21 -15.23
N ARG A 147 18.86 -10.48 -14.49
CA ARG A 147 18.52 -10.69 -13.07
C ARG A 147 17.03 -10.99 -12.93
N PHE A 148 16.60 -11.21 -11.72
CA PHE A 148 15.21 -11.35 -11.35
C PHE A 148 14.80 -10.24 -10.37
N ALA A 149 13.68 -9.58 -10.65
CA ALA A 149 12.91 -8.88 -9.63
C ALA A 149 12.11 -9.93 -8.85
N VAL A 150 12.44 -10.12 -7.59
CA VAL A 150 11.82 -11.09 -6.68
C VAL A 150 10.87 -10.30 -5.76
N VAL A 151 9.58 -10.63 -5.84
CA VAL A 151 8.52 -10.00 -5.03
C VAL A 151 8.10 -11.00 -3.97
N ASN A 152 8.46 -10.72 -2.72
CA ASN A 152 8.03 -11.53 -1.59
C ASN A 152 6.52 -11.39 -1.36
N PRO A 153 5.83 -12.44 -0.89
CA PRO A 153 4.41 -12.36 -0.55
C PRO A 153 4.11 -11.23 0.44
N PRO A 154 2.91 -10.60 0.41
CA PRO A 154 2.55 -9.58 1.38
C PRO A 154 2.34 -10.18 2.78
N TYR A 155 2.44 -9.33 3.80
CA TYR A 155 1.90 -9.68 5.11
C TYR A 155 0.40 -9.94 5.03
N PRO A 156 -0.16 -10.80 5.92
CA PRO A 156 -1.60 -10.85 6.13
C PRO A 156 -2.16 -9.44 6.43
N PRO A 157 -3.44 -9.16 6.08
CA PRO A 157 -4.07 -7.90 6.46
C PRO A 157 -3.89 -7.61 7.95
N MET A 158 -3.57 -6.36 8.29
CA MET A 158 -3.36 -5.95 9.68
C MET A 158 -4.61 -6.20 10.53
N THR A 159 -4.41 -6.66 11.75
CA THR A 159 -5.49 -6.70 12.74
C THR A 159 -5.89 -5.28 13.16
N THR A 160 -7.01 -5.14 13.87
CA THR A 160 -7.44 -3.86 14.42
C THR A 160 -6.39 -3.27 15.37
N GLU A 161 -5.80 -4.11 16.21
CA GLU A 161 -4.77 -3.72 17.19
C GLU A 161 -3.48 -3.23 16.50
N GLU A 162 -3.03 -3.94 15.46
CA GLU A 162 -1.86 -3.55 14.67
C GLU A 162 -2.10 -2.23 13.93
N LEU A 163 -3.30 -2.04 13.38
CA LEU A 163 -3.68 -0.81 12.70
C LEU A 163 -3.80 0.36 13.68
N ASP A 164 -4.45 0.16 14.82
CA ASP A 164 -4.55 1.16 15.88
C ASP A 164 -3.17 1.60 16.38
N ALA A 165 -2.24 0.67 16.59
CA ALA A 165 -0.88 0.99 17.00
C ALA A 165 -0.17 1.90 15.99
N SER A 166 -0.41 1.70 14.69
CA SER A 166 0.14 2.55 13.63
C SER A 166 -0.43 3.97 13.66
N PHE A 167 -1.71 4.13 14.00
CA PHE A 167 -2.38 5.43 14.10
C PHE A 167 -2.15 6.13 15.45
N ASP A 168 -1.75 5.40 16.48
CA ASP A 168 -1.41 5.95 17.81
C ASP A 168 0.01 6.54 17.89
N LEU A 169 0.82 6.41 16.85
CA LEU A 169 2.13 7.06 16.78
C LEU A 169 1.99 8.59 16.97
N PRO A 170 3.01 9.27 17.52
CA PRO A 170 2.93 10.68 17.90
C PRO A 170 2.95 11.64 16.70
N TYR A 171 2.03 11.47 15.78
CA TYR A 171 1.86 12.36 14.63
C TYR A 171 1.42 13.76 15.08
N THR A 172 2.11 14.79 14.61
CA THR A 172 1.81 16.18 14.94
C THR A 172 0.56 16.70 14.24
N ARG A 173 0.16 16.13 13.10
CA ARG A 173 -0.89 16.62 12.19
C ARG A 173 -0.67 18.04 11.66
N TYR A 174 0.55 18.56 11.70
CA TYR A 174 0.93 19.87 11.17
C TYR A 174 1.94 19.74 10.04
N PRO A 175 1.98 20.75 9.13
CA PRO A 175 3.02 20.82 8.12
C PRO A 175 4.41 20.90 8.75
N HIS A 176 5.42 20.43 8.02
CA HIS A 176 6.80 20.56 8.44
C HIS A 176 7.17 22.04 8.71
N PRO A 177 7.95 22.39 9.76
CA PRO A 177 8.29 23.77 10.13
C PRO A 177 8.84 24.65 9.01
N LYS A 178 9.50 24.07 7.99
CA LYS A 178 9.98 24.80 6.80
C LYS A 178 8.88 25.51 6.00
N TYR A 179 7.62 25.12 6.19
CA TYR A 179 6.46 25.73 5.54
C TYR A 179 5.76 26.78 6.41
N LYS A 180 6.37 27.17 7.56
CA LYS A 180 5.81 28.21 8.44
C LYS A 180 5.53 29.47 7.64
N GLY A 181 4.30 29.99 7.75
CA GLY A 181 3.85 31.17 7.00
C GLY A 181 3.48 30.94 5.54
N LYS A 182 3.52 29.69 5.05
CA LYS A 182 3.10 29.32 3.70
C LYS A 182 1.80 28.50 3.77
N THR A 183 0.84 28.85 2.92
CA THR A 183 -0.37 28.04 2.77
C THR A 183 -0.08 26.83 1.88
N ILE A 184 -0.47 25.64 2.34
CA ILE A 184 -0.42 24.40 1.56
C ILE A 184 -1.85 23.99 1.27
N PRO A 185 -2.36 24.20 0.03
CA PRO A 185 -3.77 23.94 -0.29
C PRO A 185 -4.23 22.52 0.04
N ALA A 186 -3.43 21.52 -0.27
CA ALA A 186 -3.75 20.13 0.04
C ALA A 186 -3.90 19.88 1.55
N PHE A 187 -3.05 20.49 2.38
CA PHE A 187 -3.15 20.39 3.84
C PHE A 187 -4.45 21.03 4.34
N GLU A 188 -4.81 22.21 3.83
CA GLU A 188 -6.06 22.90 4.21
C GLU A 188 -7.30 22.04 3.93
N MET A 189 -7.28 21.26 2.86
CA MET A 189 -8.39 20.37 2.48
C MET A 189 -8.55 19.19 3.44
N ILE A 190 -7.43 18.60 3.91
CA ILE A 190 -7.45 17.32 4.60
C ILE A 190 -7.15 17.39 6.10
N LYS A 191 -6.72 18.53 6.64
CA LYS A 191 -6.24 18.66 8.02
C LYS A 191 -7.25 18.19 9.08
N PHE A 192 -8.53 18.22 8.78
CA PHE A 192 -9.61 17.78 9.68
C PHE A 192 -10.28 16.48 9.20
N SER A 193 -9.60 15.69 8.37
CA SER A 193 -10.06 14.37 7.99
C SER A 193 -9.52 13.29 8.93
N VAL A 194 -10.27 12.20 9.08
CA VAL A 194 -9.91 11.03 9.89
C VAL A 194 -10.13 9.77 9.06
N ASN A 195 -9.05 9.03 8.81
CA ASN A 195 -9.15 7.74 8.13
C ASN A 195 -9.53 6.64 9.14
N ILE A 196 -10.51 5.80 8.80
CA ILE A 196 -11.07 4.79 9.71
C ILE A 196 -10.77 3.35 9.32
N HIS A 197 -10.39 3.09 8.06
CA HIS A 197 -10.00 1.77 7.58
C HIS A 197 -9.07 1.86 6.39
N ARG A 198 -8.43 0.75 6.06
CA ARG A 198 -7.62 0.53 4.86
C ARG A 198 -8.16 -0.62 4.04
N GLY A 199 -7.75 -0.69 2.78
CA GLY A 199 -8.20 -1.69 1.82
C GLY A 199 -9.44 -1.24 1.06
N CYS A 200 -9.65 -1.85 -0.10
CA CYS A 200 -10.81 -1.59 -0.95
C CYS A 200 -11.12 -2.81 -1.83
N PHE A 201 -12.30 -3.38 -1.69
CA PHE A 201 -12.74 -4.50 -2.52
C PHE A 201 -13.54 -4.07 -3.76
N GLY A 202 -13.47 -2.79 -4.14
CA GLY A 202 -14.16 -2.25 -5.31
C GLY A 202 -13.63 -2.81 -6.63
N GLY A 203 -12.31 -2.94 -6.77
CA GLY A 203 -11.66 -3.47 -7.96
C GLY A 203 -11.92 -2.64 -9.22
N CYS A 204 -12.04 -1.32 -9.09
CA CYS A 204 -12.28 -0.42 -10.22
C CYS A 204 -11.06 -0.40 -11.14
N ALA A 205 -11.26 -0.56 -12.44
CA ALA A 205 -10.18 -0.72 -13.41
C ALA A 205 -9.21 0.48 -13.51
N PHE A 206 -9.65 1.67 -13.12
CA PHE A 206 -8.84 2.89 -13.13
C PHE A 206 -8.12 3.17 -11.79
N CYS A 207 -8.45 2.41 -10.72
CA CYS A 207 -8.05 2.76 -9.36
C CYS A 207 -6.95 1.84 -8.85
N THR A 208 -5.88 2.42 -8.31
CA THR A 208 -4.73 1.68 -7.77
C THR A 208 -4.85 1.37 -6.29
N ILE A 209 -5.91 1.82 -5.61
CA ILE A 209 -6.03 1.65 -4.14
C ILE A 209 -6.08 0.18 -3.75
N SER A 210 -6.88 -0.64 -4.41
CA SER A 210 -6.94 -2.08 -4.11
C SER A 210 -5.62 -2.81 -4.41
N ALA A 211 -4.91 -2.39 -5.46
CA ALA A 211 -3.60 -2.95 -5.80
C ALA A 211 -2.50 -2.53 -4.82
N HIS A 212 -2.64 -1.36 -4.17
CA HIS A 212 -1.69 -0.86 -3.19
C HIS A 212 -2.04 -1.29 -1.75
N GLN A 213 -3.27 -1.06 -1.30
CA GLN A 213 -3.71 -1.37 0.07
C GLN A 213 -4.25 -2.79 0.25
N GLY A 214 -4.48 -3.49 -0.85
CA GLY A 214 -5.13 -4.80 -0.85
C GLY A 214 -6.66 -4.72 -0.88
N LYS A 215 -7.27 -5.87 -1.14
CA LYS A 215 -8.73 -6.04 -1.21
C LYS A 215 -9.39 -6.17 0.17
N PHE A 216 -8.67 -6.71 1.13
CA PHE A 216 -9.20 -7.00 2.47
C PHE A 216 -9.22 -5.77 3.34
N ILE A 217 -10.37 -5.53 3.98
CA ILE A 217 -10.56 -4.34 4.82
C ILE A 217 -9.96 -4.59 6.21
N SER A 218 -9.06 -3.70 6.61
CA SER A 218 -8.54 -3.59 7.98
C SER A 218 -9.12 -2.33 8.62
N CYS A 219 -9.80 -2.47 9.76
CA CYS A 219 -10.49 -1.38 10.44
C CYS A 219 -9.77 -0.96 11.72
N ARG A 220 -9.78 0.33 12.00
CA ARG A 220 -9.43 0.86 13.31
C ARG A 220 -10.55 0.59 14.30
N SER A 221 -10.23 0.49 15.59
CA SER A 221 -11.25 0.44 16.64
C SER A 221 -12.02 1.77 16.76
N LYS A 222 -13.24 1.68 17.24
CA LYS A 222 -14.07 2.87 17.54
C LYS A 222 -13.36 3.80 18.52
N GLU A 223 -12.76 3.25 19.54
CA GLU A 223 -12.03 3.96 20.60
C GLU A 223 -10.84 4.74 20.03
N ASN A 224 -10.08 4.12 19.13
CA ASN A 224 -8.95 4.75 18.47
C ASN A 224 -9.40 5.91 17.57
N ILE A 225 -10.46 5.73 16.79
CA ILE A 225 -11.05 6.78 15.94
C ILE A 225 -11.54 7.96 16.81
N LEU A 226 -12.30 7.70 17.87
CA LEU A 226 -12.81 8.75 18.74
C LEU A 226 -11.69 9.50 19.45
N ARG A 227 -10.58 8.83 19.80
CA ARG A 227 -9.41 9.44 20.40
C ARG A 227 -8.75 10.44 19.42
N GLU A 228 -8.64 10.08 18.14
CA GLU A 228 -8.12 10.98 17.12
C GLU A 228 -9.06 12.15 16.84
N VAL A 229 -10.38 11.92 16.75
CA VAL A 229 -11.36 12.99 16.57
C VAL A 229 -11.28 14.02 17.70
N ARG A 230 -11.09 13.59 18.96
CA ARG A 230 -10.88 14.52 20.09
C ARG A 230 -9.62 15.37 19.92
N LYS A 231 -8.54 14.81 19.36
CA LYS A 231 -7.33 15.60 19.02
C LYS A 231 -7.63 16.64 17.91
N VAL A 232 -8.40 16.25 16.90
CA VAL A 232 -8.81 17.17 15.80
C VAL A 232 -9.67 18.30 16.31
N ILE A 233 -10.61 18.05 17.25
CA ILE A 233 -11.45 19.09 17.86
C ILE A 233 -10.59 20.18 18.54
N GLN A 234 -9.44 19.82 19.06
CA GLN A 234 -8.53 20.75 19.76
C GLN A 234 -7.58 21.50 18.80
N MET A 235 -7.58 21.15 17.50
CA MET A 235 -6.70 21.80 16.54
C MET A 235 -7.11 23.26 16.28
N PRO A 236 -6.13 24.17 16.13
CA PRO A 236 -6.39 25.55 15.75
C PRO A 236 -7.22 25.67 14.46
N GLY A 237 -8.25 26.50 14.49
CA GLY A 237 -9.11 26.75 13.35
C GLY A 237 -10.19 25.68 13.08
N PHE A 238 -10.31 24.66 13.94
CA PHE A 238 -11.44 23.73 13.87
C PHE A 238 -12.75 24.44 14.23
N LYS A 239 -13.76 24.31 13.38
CA LYS A 239 -15.06 25.01 13.53
C LYS A 239 -16.22 24.04 13.78
N GLY A 240 -15.92 22.77 14.11
CA GLY A 240 -16.91 21.72 14.34
C GLY A 240 -17.21 20.85 13.13
N TYR A 241 -16.47 20.97 12.04
CA TYR A 241 -16.70 20.23 10.81
C TYR A 241 -15.52 19.31 10.52
N LEU A 242 -15.74 17.98 10.53
CA LEU A 242 -14.78 17.04 9.98
C LEU A 242 -14.94 17.03 8.46
N SER A 243 -13.85 17.27 7.74
CA SER A 243 -13.86 17.33 6.28
C SER A 243 -14.08 15.96 5.64
N ASP A 244 -13.67 14.89 6.32
CA ASP A 244 -13.90 13.51 5.95
C ASP A 244 -13.76 12.60 7.17
N LEU A 245 -14.65 11.62 7.28
CA LEU A 245 -14.58 10.53 8.24
C LEU A 245 -14.84 9.23 7.46
N GLY A 246 -13.78 8.63 6.93
CA GLY A 246 -13.99 7.55 5.97
C GLY A 246 -12.76 6.71 5.65
N GLY A 247 -12.93 5.87 4.65
CA GLY A 247 -11.88 5.04 4.08
C GLY A 247 -11.16 5.72 2.91
N PRO A 248 -10.26 4.97 2.25
CA PRO A 248 -9.42 5.55 1.19
C PRO A 248 -10.18 5.94 -0.08
N SER A 249 -11.36 5.37 -0.35
CA SER A 249 -12.15 5.67 -1.57
C SER A 249 -13.64 5.49 -1.38
N ALA A 250 -14.05 4.48 -0.61
CA ALA A 250 -15.45 4.20 -0.30
C ALA A 250 -15.52 3.65 1.13
N ASN A 251 -16.57 4.00 1.84
CA ASN A 251 -16.73 3.59 3.23
C ASN A 251 -17.12 2.11 3.34
N MET A 252 -16.11 1.26 3.51
CA MET A 252 -16.23 -0.19 3.66
C MET A 252 -15.96 -0.65 5.10
N TYR A 253 -16.09 0.25 6.08
CA TYR A 253 -15.79 -0.03 7.47
C TYR A 253 -16.59 -1.19 8.02
N GLY A 254 -15.89 -2.18 8.58
CA GLY A 254 -16.50 -3.37 9.15
C GLY A 254 -17.02 -4.40 8.14
N MET A 255 -16.85 -4.16 6.83
CA MET A 255 -17.25 -5.10 5.78
C MET A 255 -16.16 -6.14 5.53
N HIS A 256 -16.55 -7.40 5.48
CA HIS A 256 -15.65 -8.53 5.20
C HIS A 256 -16.45 -9.74 4.73
N GLY A 257 -15.79 -10.79 4.26
CA GLY A 257 -16.43 -12.07 3.96
C GLY A 257 -16.99 -12.71 5.24
N ARG A 258 -18.23 -13.17 5.20
CA ARG A 258 -18.88 -13.90 6.33
C ARG A 258 -18.14 -15.20 6.66
N ASN A 259 -17.68 -15.89 5.65
CA ASN A 259 -16.80 -17.07 5.75
C ASN A 259 -15.42 -16.70 5.20
N LEU A 260 -14.45 -16.48 6.09
CA LEU A 260 -13.08 -16.10 5.71
C LEU A 260 -12.35 -17.21 4.98
N LYS A 261 -12.61 -18.50 5.29
CA LYS A 261 -12.01 -19.64 4.56
C LYS A 261 -12.36 -19.60 3.07
N ALA A 262 -13.58 -19.20 2.72
CA ALA A 262 -13.97 -19.03 1.32
C ALA A 262 -13.23 -17.87 0.62
N CYS A 263 -12.65 -16.93 1.38
CA CYS A 263 -11.87 -15.82 0.87
C CYS A 263 -10.38 -16.15 0.69
N GLU A 264 -9.85 -17.20 1.31
CA GLU A 264 -8.41 -17.51 1.31
C GLU A 264 -7.83 -17.71 -0.09
N HIS A 265 -8.57 -18.40 -0.95
CA HIS A 265 -8.16 -18.70 -2.33
C HIS A 265 -8.89 -17.87 -3.39
N CYS A 266 -9.61 -16.82 -2.96
CA CYS A 266 -10.39 -15.99 -3.86
C CYS A 266 -9.49 -15.08 -4.70
N LYS A 267 -9.55 -15.24 -6.02
CA LYS A 267 -8.79 -14.46 -7.02
C LYS A 267 -9.57 -13.27 -7.60
N ARG A 268 -10.86 -13.11 -7.24
CA ARG A 268 -11.71 -12.07 -7.83
C ARG A 268 -11.16 -10.68 -7.48
N PRO A 269 -11.01 -9.78 -8.46
CA PRO A 269 -10.52 -8.42 -8.20
C PRO A 269 -11.56 -7.56 -7.45
N SER A 270 -12.85 -7.90 -7.55
CA SER A 270 -13.95 -7.17 -6.93
C SER A 270 -14.89 -8.09 -6.17
N CYS A 271 -15.35 -7.64 -4.99
CA CYS A 271 -16.43 -8.30 -4.26
C CYS A 271 -17.83 -7.77 -4.61
N ILE A 272 -17.89 -6.71 -5.45
CA ILE A 272 -19.15 -6.04 -5.81
C ILE A 272 -19.44 -6.05 -7.31
N HIS A 273 -18.46 -6.35 -8.16
CA HIS A 273 -18.61 -6.37 -9.61
C HIS A 273 -18.19 -7.73 -10.19
N PRO A 274 -18.84 -8.28 -11.22
CA PRO A 274 -20.10 -7.83 -11.86
C PRO A 274 -21.35 -8.07 -11.01
N GLN A 275 -21.22 -8.83 -9.93
CA GLN A 275 -22.28 -9.10 -8.96
C GLN A 275 -21.71 -9.07 -7.55
N ILE A 276 -22.53 -8.62 -6.59
CA ILE A 276 -22.17 -8.65 -5.18
C ILE A 276 -21.89 -10.09 -4.76
N CYS A 277 -20.73 -10.32 -4.14
CA CYS A 277 -20.34 -11.62 -3.64
C CYS A 277 -21.33 -12.08 -2.55
N PRO A 278 -21.94 -13.28 -2.67
CA PRO A 278 -22.86 -13.78 -1.64
C PRO A 278 -22.23 -13.93 -0.26
N ASN A 279 -20.89 -14.08 -0.22
CA ASN A 279 -20.13 -14.17 1.02
C ASN A 279 -19.84 -12.81 1.66
N LEU A 280 -20.09 -11.69 0.96
CA LEU A 280 -19.80 -10.34 1.50
C LEU A 280 -20.83 -9.95 2.55
N ASN A 281 -20.37 -9.49 3.70
CA ASN A 281 -21.19 -8.75 4.64
C ASN A 281 -21.37 -7.32 4.14
N THR A 282 -22.59 -6.95 3.78
CA THR A 282 -22.93 -5.63 3.21
C THR A 282 -23.55 -4.69 4.23
N SER A 283 -23.55 -5.04 5.53
CA SER A 283 -24.11 -4.21 6.59
C SER A 283 -23.25 -2.97 6.83
N HIS A 284 -23.86 -1.79 6.79
CA HIS A 284 -23.25 -0.52 7.17
C HIS A 284 -23.40 -0.20 8.68
N GLN A 285 -23.95 -1.10 9.48
CA GLN A 285 -24.28 -0.79 10.88
C GLN A 285 -23.04 -0.33 11.67
N LYS A 286 -21.90 -1.01 11.53
CA LYS A 286 -20.66 -0.61 12.20
C LYS A 286 -20.19 0.79 11.81
N LEU A 287 -20.37 1.18 10.56
CA LEU A 287 -20.05 2.52 10.06
C LEU A 287 -20.99 3.55 10.67
N LEU A 288 -22.30 3.28 10.68
CA LEU A 288 -23.30 4.15 11.30
C LEU A 288 -23.02 4.37 12.79
N ASP A 289 -22.61 3.31 13.50
CA ASP A 289 -22.24 3.39 14.91
C ASP A 289 -21.04 4.33 15.16
N ILE A 290 -20.10 4.40 14.20
CA ILE A 290 -18.99 5.36 14.24
C ILE A 290 -19.52 6.79 14.05
N TYR A 291 -20.32 7.04 13.01
CA TYR A 291 -20.87 8.38 12.74
C TYR A 291 -21.69 8.88 13.93
N HIS A 292 -22.61 8.09 14.46
CA HIS A 292 -23.40 8.47 15.65
C HIS A 292 -22.51 8.80 16.84
N ALA A 293 -21.47 8.01 17.08
CA ALA A 293 -20.57 8.25 18.20
C ALA A 293 -19.72 9.52 18.01
N VAL A 294 -19.31 9.82 16.78
CA VAL A 294 -18.53 11.02 16.46
C VAL A 294 -19.42 12.26 16.54
N ASP A 295 -20.63 12.22 15.96
CA ASP A 295 -21.56 13.36 15.97
C ASP A 295 -22.07 13.68 17.39
N ALA A 296 -22.04 12.71 18.32
CA ALA A 296 -22.35 12.94 19.74
C ALA A 296 -21.22 13.61 20.53
N LEU A 297 -20.02 13.77 19.95
CA LEU A 297 -18.90 14.40 20.67
C LEU A 297 -19.10 15.91 20.80
N PRO A 298 -18.89 16.50 22.00
CA PRO A 298 -18.88 17.93 22.17
C PRO A 298 -17.85 18.60 21.23
N GLY A 299 -18.28 19.61 20.49
CA GLY A 299 -17.45 20.33 19.53
C GLY A 299 -17.61 19.88 18.08
N ILE A 300 -18.26 18.76 17.82
CA ILE A 300 -18.66 18.34 16.47
C ILE A 300 -20.03 18.93 16.14
N LYS A 301 -20.14 19.58 14.98
CA LYS A 301 -21.40 20.05 14.40
C LYS A 301 -21.84 19.14 13.26
N LYS A 302 -20.87 18.60 12.50
CA LYS A 302 -21.12 17.72 11.37
C LYS A 302 -19.85 16.96 10.96
N SER A 303 -20.02 15.69 10.68
CA SER A 303 -19.03 14.87 9.98
C SER A 303 -19.45 14.65 8.53
N PHE A 304 -18.51 14.77 7.59
CA PHE A 304 -18.76 14.47 6.20
C PHE A 304 -18.34 13.05 5.90
N ILE A 305 -19.12 12.39 5.05
CA ILE A 305 -18.88 11.05 4.53
C ILE A 305 -18.09 11.23 3.22
N GLY A 306 -16.91 10.61 3.14
CA GLY A 306 -16.10 10.56 1.92
C GLY A 306 -16.64 9.59 0.88
#